data_8f16ad5ea425129552238326047c943e
#
_entry.id   8f16ad5ea425129552238326047c943e
#
_cell.length_a   1.000
_cell.length_b   1.000
_cell.length_c   1.000
_cell.angle_alpha   90.00
_cell.angle_beta   90.00
_cell.angle_gamma   90.00
#
_symmetry.space_group_name_H-M   'P 1'
#
loop_
_entity.id
_entity.type
_entity.pdbx_description
1 polymer ?
#
loop_
_entity_poly.entity_id
_entity_poly.type
_entity_poly.pdbx_seq_one_letter_code
_entity_poly.pdbx_strand_id
1 'polypeptide(L)'
;MVKKGFLTGLLLFGIFFGAGNLIFPPALGVASGTNFWPAIVGFCLSGVGLAIMTLLVGTLTNGGFKQEMDIKFSPWFSLSFLVVLYLTIGPLFAIPRTATVSFEVGLSPLVGNSQLALMFFSLCFFLAAFALAYNPNKIMTSVGKILTPLFALLILLLVVVGAFKYGHADSGKASAEYVASAFGGGILAGYNTLDALASVAFCLVATETLKQFGFSSKKEYLSTIWVVGIVTSLAFSILYLGLAFLGNKFPIPSAVLADPTINKGAYVLAQASYQLFGSFGRLFLSVMVVLTCFTTTVGLIVAVSEFFAKHFKALSYKVYTILFTLVGFFIANLGLNTVIAFSVPVLTLLYPIVIVLVIIILLNKAFALSKKGMSLTIALVTVTSFFEVFAGLLPKTAIASLVAHIPFHAMSMGWVLPTLIGLAIAFVLPDKVKGEAFDLSQFEDQA
;
A
#
# COMPACT_ATOMS: atom_id res chain seq x y z
N MET A 1 -23.94 -14.27 -7.64
CA MET A 1 -22.89 -14.18 -6.61
C MET A 1 -21.48 -14.16 -7.23
N VAL A 2 -20.99 -15.23 -7.80
CA VAL A 2 -19.60 -15.31 -8.32
C VAL A 2 -19.28 -14.20 -9.33
N LYS A 3 -20.15 -13.91 -10.31
CA LYS A 3 -19.93 -12.84 -11.28
C LYS A 3 -19.86 -11.45 -10.66
N LYS A 4 -20.73 -11.14 -9.67
CA LYS A 4 -20.67 -9.87 -8.93
C LYS A 4 -19.36 -9.75 -8.15
N GLY A 5 -18.98 -10.80 -7.40
CA GLY A 5 -17.73 -10.83 -6.65
C GLY A 5 -16.48 -10.74 -7.54
N PHE A 6 -16.47 -11.41 -8.67
CA PHE A 6 -15.37 -11.35 -9.64
C PHE A 6 -15.17 -9.93 -10.20
N LEU A 7 -16.26 -9.29 -10.66
CA LEU A 7 -16.19 -7.93 -11.18
C LEU A 7 -15.78 -6.91 -10.12
N THR A 8 -16.31 -7.06 -8.89
CA THR A 8 -15.90 -6.19 -7.77
C THR A 8 -14.44 -6.41 -7.41
N GLY A 9 -13.96 -7.67 -7.39
CA GLY A 9 -12.56 -7.97 -7.12
C GLY A 9 -11.61 -7.33 -8.12
N LEU A 10 -11.93 -7.39 -9.42
CA LEU A 10 -11.15 -6.70 -10.44
C LEU A 10 -11.23 -5.17 -10.33
N LEU A 11 -12.39 -4.62 -9.96
CA LEU A 11 -12.53 -3.19 -9.73
C LEU A 11 -11.66 -2.71 -8.56
N LEU A 12 -11.69 -3.45 -7.43
CA LEU A 12 -10.88 -3.13 -6.26
C LEU A 12 -9.39 -3.30 -6.55
N PHE A 13 -9.00 -4.37 -7.24
CA PHE A 13 -7.64 -4.50 -7.75
C PHE A 13 -7.21 -3.23 -8.49
N GLY A 14 -8.08 -2.70 -9.36
CA GLY A 14 -7.81 -1.48 -10.11
C GLY A 14 -7.68 -0.21 -9.27
N ILE A 15 -8.46 -0.08 -8.22
CA ILE A 15 -8.39 1.08 -7.32
C ILE A 15 -7.09 1.07 -6.52
N PHE A 16 -6.64 -0.12 -6.10
CA PHE A 16 -5.43 -0.27 -5.30
C PHE A 16 -4.14 -0.28 -6.13
N PHE A 17 -4.22 -0.67 -7.41
CA PHE A 17 -3.03 -0.80 -8.25
C PHE A 17 -2.44 0.56 -8.60
N GLY A 18 -1.40 0.97 -7.91
CA GLY A 18 -0.77 2.28 -8.02
C GLY A 18 0.75 2.22 -8.28
N ALA A 19 1.40 3.37 -8.12
CA ALA A 19 2.83 3.55 -8.38
C ALA A 19 3.73 2.57 -7.61
N GLY A 20 3.43 2.32 -6.34
CA GLY A 20 4.21 1.40 -5.49
C GLY A 20 4.18 -0.03 -6.00
N ASN A 21 3.01 -0.49 -6.43
CA ASN A 21 2.77 -1.84 -6.94
C ASN A 21 3.54 -2.15 -8.22
N LEU A 22 3.99 -1.11 -8.92
CA LEU A 22 4.81 -1.24 -10.11
C LEU A 22 6.30 -1.38 -9.80
N ILE A 23 6.83 -0.57 -8.90
CA ILE A 23 8.28 -0.43 -8.74
C ILE A 23 8.85 -1.35 -7.65
N PHE A 24 8.08 -1.66 -6.58
CA PHE A 24 8.62 -2.47 -5.49
C PHE A 24 8.80 -3.95 -5.82
N PRO A 25 7.89 -4.64 -6.53
CA PRO A 25 8.13 -6.02 -6.89
C PRO A 25 9.40 -6.22 -7.75
N PRO A 26 9.64 -5.49 -8.86
CA PRO A 26 10.87 -5.65 -9.61
C PRO A 26 12.12 -5.19 -8.83
N ALA A 27 12.03 -4.16 -7.98
CA ALA A 27 13.13 -3.76 -7.10
C ALA A 27 13.51 -4.87 -6.10
N LEU A 28 12.50 -5.53 -5.49
CA LEU A 28 12.70 -6.72 -4.65
C LEU A 28 13.37 -7.85 -5.44
N GLY A 29 12.90 -8.12 -6.65
CA GLY A 29 13.49 -9.13 -7.52
C GLY A 29 14.99 -8.92 -7.74
N VAL A 30 15.39 -7.67 -8.03
CA VAL A 30 16.80 -7.28 -8.16
C VAL A 30 17.57 -7.47 -6.86
N ALA A 31 17.04 -6.94 -5.75
CA ALA A 31 17.73 -6.91 -4.47
C ALA A 31 17.83 -8.30 -3.81
N SER A 32 16.83 -9.16 -3.99
CA SER A 32 16.78 -10.50 -3.41
C SER A 32 17.72 -11.48 -4.08
N GLY A 33 18.08 -11.29 -5.33
CA GLY A 33 19.01 -12.13 -6.07
C GLY A 33 18.70 -13.64 -5.90
N THR A 34 19.69 -14.38 -5.40
CA THR A 34 19.58 -15.84 -5.12
C THR A 34 18.55 -16.17 -4.04
N ASN A 35 18.19 -15.23 -3.17
CA ASN A 35 17.25 -15.40 -2.06
C ASN A 35 15.82 -15.00 -2.43
N PHE A 36 15.46 -15.10 -3.70
CA PHE A 36 14.20 -14.64 -4.27
C PHE A 36 12.95 -15.24 -3.59
N TRP A 37 12.89 -16.55 -3.41
CA TRP A 37 11.67 -17.22 -2.96
C TRP A 37 11.22 -16.82 -1.56
N PRO A 38 12.05 -16.83 -0.51
CA PRO A 38 11.61 -16.33 0.79
C PRO A 38 11.28 -14.84 0.78
N ALA A 39 11.98 -14.04 -0.04
CA ALA A 39 11.69 -12.62 -0.18
C ALA A 39 10.31 -12.35 -0.79
N ILE A 40 9.96 -13.02 -1.89
CA ILE A 40 8.65 -12.81 -2.54
C ILE A 40 7.49 -13.33 -1.69
N VAL A 41 7.69 -14.40 -0.92
CA VAL A 41 6.68 -14.89 0.03
C VAL A 41 6.40 -13.83 1.10
N GLY A 42 7.45 -13.26 1.71
CA GLY A 42 7.30 -12.16 2.67
C GLY A 42 6.59 -10.95 2.07
N PHE A 43 6.97 -10.58 0.85
CA PHE A 43 6.34 -9.48 0.11
C PHE A 43 4.85 -9.71 -0.16
N CYS A 44 4.47 -10.89 -0.67
CA CYS A 44 3.07 -11.20 -0.94
C CYS A 44 2.25 -11.28 0.35
N LEU A 45 2.83 -11.77 1.45
CA LEU A 45 2.14 -11.81 2.74
C LEU A 45 1.79 -10.41 3.24
N SER A 46 2.74 -9.48 3.19
CA SER A 46 2.55 -8.10 3.70
C SER A 46 1.88 -7.16 2.68
N GLY A 47 2.24 -7.24 1.40
CA GLY A 47 1.69 -6.37 0.36
C GLY A 47 0.33 -6.81 -0.16
N VAL A 48 0.06 -8.13 -0.23
CA VAL A 48 -1.23 -8.64 -0.70
C VAL A 48 -2.10 -9.17 0.43
N GLY A 49 -1.59 -10.14 1.18
CA GLY A 49 -2.36 -10.82 2.22
C GLY A 49 -2.92 -9.87 3.26
N LEU A 50 -2.06 -9.03 3.83
CA LEU A 50 -2.45 -8.03 4.82
C LEU A 50 -3.39 -6.97 4.24
N ALA A 51 -3.11 -6.46 3.05
CA ALA A 51 -3.94 -5.44 2.41
C ALA A 51 -5.38 -5.93 2.19
N ILE A 52 -5.52 -7.14 1.62
CA ILE A 52 -6.84 -7.72 1.36
C ILE A 52 -7.54 -8.10 2.67
N MET A 53 -6.83 -8.65 3.65
CA MET A 53 -7.40 -8.93 4.97
C MET A 53 -7.91 -7.65 5.63
N THR A 54 -7.15 -6.57 5.59
CA THR A 54 -7.55 -5.25 6.10
C THR A 54 -8.81 -4.75 5.39
N LEU A 55 -8.84 -4.81 4.06
CA LEU A 55 -10.00 -4.42 3.27
C LEU A 55 -11.25 -5.22 3.66
N LEU A 56 -11.13 -6.55 3.68
CA LEU A 56 -12.26 -7.44 4.02
C LEU A 56 -12.79 -7.17 5.43
N VAL A 57 -11.89 -7.02 6.40
CA VAL A 57 -12.29 -6.68 7.79
C VAL A 57 -13.03 -5.34 7.82
N GLY A 58 -12.54 -4.33 7.11
CA GLY A 58 -13.21 -3.04 7.01
C GLY A 58 -14.63 -3.14 6.42
N THR A 59 -14.84 -3.97 5.39
CA THR A 59 -16.17 -4.19 4.79
C THR A 59 -17.11 -5.01 5.69
N LEU A 60 -16.60 -5.69 6.71
CA LEU A 60 -17.37 -6.43 7.70
C LEU A 60 -17.68 -5.60 8.96
N THR A 61 -17.39 -4.31 8.97
CA THR A 61 -17.68 -3.39 10.07
C THR A 61 -18.84 -2.47 9.72
N ASN A 62 -19.63 -2.08 10.72
CA ASN A 62 -20.84 -1.27 10.51
C ASN A 62 -20.54 0.20 10.13
N GLY A 63 -19.35 0.70 10.43
CA GLY A 63 -18.94 2.09 10.13
C GLY A 63 -17.44 2.24 9.81
N GLY A 64 -16.84 1.18 9.27
CA GLY A 64 -15.41 1.14 8.95
C GLY A 64 -14.50 1.14 10.18
N PHE A 65 -13.20 1.26 9.94
CA PHE A 65 -12.18 1.19 11.00
C PHE A 65 -12.34 2.28 12.06
N LYS A 66 -12.82 3.48 11.69
CA LYS A 66 -12.96 4.58 12.65
C LYS A 66 -13.93 4.21 13.77
N GLN A 67 -15.12 3.73 13.43
CA GLN A 67 -16.14 3.38 14.41
C GLN A 67 -15.66 2.21 15.30
N GLU A 68 -15.04 1.19 14.72
CA GLU A 68 -14.47 0.07 15.47
C GLU A 68 -13.40 0.54 16.48
N MET A 69 -12.53 1.46 16.07
CA MET A 69 -11.52 2.01 16.97
C MET A 69 -12.12 2.91 18.06
N ASP A 70 -13.13 3.72 17.73
CA ASP A 70 -13.82 4.58 18.72
C ASP A 70 -14.45 3.73 19.84
N ILE A 71 -15.07 2.60 19.49
CA ILE A 71 -15.73 1.69 20.44
C ILE A 71 -14.69 0.93 21.28
N LYS A 72 -13.66 0.39 20.66
CA LYS A 72 -12.70 -0.52 21.29
C LYS A 72 -11.61 0.20 22.09
N PHE A 73 -11.22 1.38 21.64
CA PHE A 73 -10.12 2.15 22.25
C PHE A 73 -10.61 3.51 22.74
N SER A 74 -10.44 4.55 21.93
CA SER A 74 -10.94 5.89 22.22
C SER A 74 -11.07 6.72 20.95
N PRO A 75 -11.98 7.74 20.92
CA PRO A 75 -12.08 8.67 19.78
C PRO A 75 -10.78 9.45 19.51
N TRP A 76 -10.00 9.73 20.55
CA TRP A 76 -8.71 10.39 20.40
C TRP A 76 -7.68 9.51 19.69
N PHE A 77 -7.57 8.25 20.10
CA PHE A 77 -6.66 7.32 19.45
C PHE A 77 -7.04 7.12 17.98
N SER A 78 -8.33 6.87 17.69
CA SER A 78 -8.80 6.65 16.33
C SER A 78 -8.57 7.85 15.42
N LEU A 79 -8.87 9.06 15.89
CA LEU A 79 -8.64 10.28 15.11
C LEU A 79 -7.15 10.51 14.87
N SER A 80 -6.30 10.43 15.91
CA SER A 80 -4.86 10.63 15.79
C SER A 80 -4.22 9.62 14.84
N PHE A 81 -4.58 8.34 14.98
CA PHE A 81 -4.09 7.28 14.11
C PHE A 81 -4.50 7.51 12.66
N LEU A 82 -5.78 7.82 12.39
CA LEU A 82 -6.27 8.09 11.04
C LEU A 82 -5.65 9.35 10.44
N VAL A 83 -5.41 10.40 11.23
CA VAL A 83 -4.70 11.59 10.74
C VAL A 83 -3.31 11.22 10.22
N VAL A 84 -2.52 10.48 11.02
CA VAL A 84 -1.18 10.05 10.59
C VAL A 84 -1.27 9.14 9.37
N LEU A 85 -2.22 8.20 9.35
CA LEU A 85 -2.45 7.31 8.22
C LEU A 85 -2.81 8.09 6.94
N TYR A 86 -3.78 9.00 7.00
CA TYR A 86 -4.20 9.78 5.83
C TYR A 86 -3.11 10.74 5.34
N LEU A 87 -2.29 11.31 6.23
CA LEU A 87 -1.11 12.08 5.83
C LEU A 87 -0.07 11.19 5.13
N THR A 88 0.12 9.97 5.61
CA THR A 88 1.06 8.99 5.05
C THR A 88 0.67 8.55 3.65
N ILE A 89 -0.59 8.11 3.45
CA ILE A 89 -1.09 7.73 2.12
C ILE A 89 -1.44 8.93 1.24
N GLY A 90 -1.41 10.13 1.80
CA GLY A 90 -1.70 11.40 1.15
C GLY A 90 -0.41 12.17 0.81
N PRO A 91 -0.33 13.41 1.30
CA PRO A 91 0.66 14.39 0.85
C PRO A 91 2.10 14.04 1.20
N LEU A 92 2.34 13.20 2.23
CA LEU A 92 3.70 12.93 2.68
C LEU A 92 4.42 11.89 1.80
N PHE A 93 3.74 10.80 1.37
CA PHE A 93 4.43 9.72 0.66
C PHE A 93 3.73 9.22 -0.60
N ALA A 94 2.45 8.80 -0.57
CA ALA A 94 1.86 8.18 -1.74
C ALA A 94 1.64 9.19 -2.88
N ILE A 95 1.10 10.38 -2.61
CA ILE A 95 0.90 11.43 -3.63
C ILE A 95 2.22 11.85 -4.29
N PRO A 96 3.30 12.25 -3.57
CA PRO A 96 4.57 12.59 -4.21
C PRO A 96 5.19 11.41 -4.95
N ARG A 97 5.04 10.17 -4.44
CA ARG A 97 5.54 8.96 -5.10
C ARG A 97 4.88 8.72 -6.46
N THR A 98 3.58 8.97 -6.61
CA THR A 98 2.92 8.81 -7.92
C THR A 98 3.51 9.72 -8.98
N ALA A 99 3.82 10.98 -8.63
CA ALA A 99 4.46 11.92 -9.56
C ALA A 99 5.90 11.50 -9.90
N THR A 100 6.70 11.10 -8.89
CA THR A 100 8.09 10.70 -9.12
C THR A 100 8.20 9.39 -9.91
N VAL A 101 7.33 8.40 -9.66
CA VAL A 101 7.27 7.16 -10.46
C VAL A 101 6.84 7.47 -11.89
N SER A 102 5.84 8.34 -12.07
CA SER A 102 5.42 8.80 -13.41
C SER A 102 6.59 9.46 -14.17
N PHE A 103 7.40 10.23 -13.47
CA PHE A 103 8.60 10.82 -14.05
C PHE A 103 9.65 9.75 -14.39
N GLU A 104 10.06 8.93 -13.42
CA GLU A 104 11.17 7.99 -13.60
C GLU A 104 10.87 6.86 -14.60
N VAL A 105 9.66 6.30 -14.57
CA VAL A 105 9.26 5.23 -15.49
C VAL A 105 8.73 5.80 -16.81
N GLY A 106 7.97 6.90 -16.72
CA GLY A 106 7.24 7.45 -17.85
C GLY A 106 8.06 8.43 -18.67
N LEU A 107 8.61 9.47 -18.07
CA LEU A 107 9.20 10.59 -18.84
C LEU A 107 10.72 10.56 -18.89
N SER A 108 11.41 10.25 -17.79
CA SER A 108 12.87 10.25 -17.70
C SER A 108 13.56 9.41 -18.79
N PRO A 109 13.06 8.23 -19.21
CA PRO A 109 13.65 7.48 -20.33
C PRO A 109 13.60 8.18 -21.67
N LEU A 110 12.78 9.23 -21.83
CA LEU A 110 12.61 10.00 -23.07
C LEU A 110 13.41 11.31 -23.07
N VAL A 111 13.45 12.01 -21.92
CA VAL A 111 14.03 13.35 -21.81
C VAL A 111 15.30 13.43 -20.97
N GLY A 112 15.69 12.31 -20.34
CA GLY A 112 16.80 12.26 -19.38
C GLY A 112 16.36 12.54 -17.95
N ASN A 113 17.22 12.14 -16.99
CA ASN A 113 16.95 12.30 -15.54
C ASN A 113 17.68 13.56 -15.05
N SER A 114 16.97 14.70 -15.03
CA SER A 114 17.49 15.94 -14.45
C SER A 114 16.50 16.52 -13.44
N GLN A 115 17.02 17.22 -12.43
CA GLN A 115 16.20 17.87 -11.41
C GLN A 115 15.24 18.92 -12.01
N LEU A 116 15.69 19.65 -13.05
CA LEU A 116 14.83 20.61 -13.75
C LEU A 116 13.69 19.93 -14.50
N ALA A 117 13.95 18.78 -15.15
CA ALA A 117 12.92 18.01 -15.83
C ALA A 117 11.89 17.46 -14.84
N LEU A 118 12.34 16.94 -13.68
CA LEU A 118 11.45 16.50 -12.61
C LEU A 118 10.58 17.65 -12.09
N MET A 119 11.18 18.82 -11.83
CA MET A 119 10.46 19.99 -11.33
C MET A 119 9.39 20.45 -12.31
N PHE A 120 9.73 20.55 -13.59
CA PHE A 120 8.76 20.98 -14.61
C PHE A 120 7.65 19.97 -14.83
N PHE A 121 8.00 18.67 -14.89
CA PHE A 121 7.02 17.59 -14.99
C PHE A 121 6.08 17.58 -13.79
N SER A 122 6.62 17.60 -12.56
CA SER A 122 5.82 17.58 -11.34
C SER A 122 4.91 18.80 -11.23
N LEU A 123 5.37 19.98 -11.64
CA LEU A 123 4.52 21.18 -11.69
C LEU A 123 3.31 20.97 -12.59
N CYS A 124 3.51 20.54 -13.84
CA CYS A 124 2.43 20.27 -14.77
C CYS A 124 1.48 19.17 -14.24
N PHE A 125 2.07 18.08 -13.70
CA PHE A 125 1.33 16.95 -13.15
C PHE A 125 0.43 17.37 -11.98
N PHE A 126 0.97 18.11 -11.01
CA PHE A 126 0.22 18.57 -9.85
C PHE A 126 -0.78 19.67 -10.15
N LEU A 127 -0.50 20.56 -11.09
CA LEU A 127 -1.50 21.55 -11.57
C LEU A 127 -2.69 20.86 -12.22
N ALA A 128 -2.46 19.87 -13.07
CA ALA A 128 -3.51 19.08 -13.69
C ALA A 128 -4.30 18.26 -12.63
N ALA A 129 -3.60 17.61 -11.69
CA ALA A 129 -4.23 16.86 -10.62
C ALA A 129 -5.08 17.76 -9.70
N PHE A 130 -4.57 18.93 -9.35
CA PHE A 130 -5.28 19.95 -8.59
C PHE A 130 -6.57 20.40 -9.29
N ALA A 131 -6.50 20.73 -10.59
CA ALA A 131 -7.66 21.19 -11.35
C ALA A 131 -8.81 20.18 -11.31
N LEU A 132 -8.49 18.86 -11.37
CA LEU A 132 -9.51 17.82 -11.27
C LEU A 132 -9.97 17.54 -9.83
N ALA A 133 -9.05 17.59 -8.85
CA ALA A 133 -9.38 17.36 -7.45
C ALA A 133 -10.16 18.53 -6.82
N TYR A 134 -10.01 19.74 -7.32
CA TYR A 134 -10.67 20.93 -6.80
C TYR A 134 -12.21 20.88 -6.95
N ASN A 135 -12.70 20.25 -8.02
CA ASN A 135 -14.12 19.95 -8.25
C ASN A 135 -14.24 18.49 -8.70
N PRO A 136 -14.29 17.54 -7.75
CA PRO A 136 -14.28 16.12 -8.09
C PRO A 136 -15.56 15.72 -8.85
N ASN A 137 -15.37 15.31 -10.09
CA ASN A 137 -16.45 14.84 -10.98
C ASN A 137 -16.38 13.31 -11.15
N LYS A 138 -17.51 12.67 -11.47
CA LYS A 138 -17.60 11.22 -11.75
C LYS A 138 -16.72 10.73 -12.91
N ILE A 139 -16.16 11.64 -13.71
CA ILE A 139 -15.32 11.34 -14.88
C ILE A 139 -14.08 10.52 -14.47
N MET A 140 -13.44 10.85 -13.33
CA MET A 140 -12.23 10.16 -12.86
C MET A 140 -12.46 8.68 -12.56
N THR A 141 -13.60 8.35 -11.94
CA THR A 141 -13.98 6.96 -11.66
C THR A 141 -14.22 6.16 -12.95
N SER A 142 -14.71 6.81 -14.00
CA SER A 142 -14.96 6.15 -15.28
C SER A 142 -13.69 5.90 -16.07
N VAL A 143 -12.75 6.84 -16.05
CA VAL A 143 -11.42 6.68 -16.70
C VAL A 143 -10.63 5.55 -16.03
N GLY A 144 -10.60 5.49 -14.71
CA GLY A 144 -9.92 4.42 -13.98
C GLY A 144 -10.47 3.03 -14.29
N LYS A 145 -11.79 2.89 -14.46
CA LYS A 145 -12.44 1.60 -14.80
C LYS A 145 -11.96 0.98 -16.12
N ILE A 146 -11.57 1.79 -17.10
CA ILE A 146 -11.07 1.32 -18.40
C ILE A 146 -9.55 1.21 -18.40
N LEU A 147 -8.88 2.22 -17.83
CA LEU A 147 -7.42 2.33 -17.86
C LEU A 147 -6.74 1.22 -17.08
N THR A 148 -7.28 0.86 -15.91
CA THR A 148 -6.64 -0.13 -15.03
C THR A 148 -6.62 -1.55 -15.60
N PRO A 149 -7.72 -2.13 -16.15
CA PRO A 149 -7.66 -3.43 -16.79
C PRO A 149 -6.69 -3.46 -17.99
N LEU A 150 -6.68 -2.40 -18.78
CA LEU A 150 -5.77 -2.28 -19.94
C LEU A 150 -4.31 -2.26 -19.47
N PHE A 151 -4.02 -1.51 -18.40
CA PHE A 151 -2.69 -1.44 -17.84
C PHE A 151 -2.25 -2.76 -17.20
N ALA A 152 -3.12 -3.43 -16.44
CA ALA A 152 -2.84 -4.75 -15.88
C ALA A 152 -2.53 -5.79 -16.97
N LEU A 153 -3.26 -5.74 -18.07
CA LEU A 153 -3.01 -6.62 -19.23
C LEU A 153 -1.65 -6.33 -19.88
N LEU A 154 -1.27 -5.06 -20.02
CA LEU A 154 0.04 -4.65 -20.51
C LEU A 154 1.17 -5.18 -19.61
N ILE A 155 1.04 -5.00 -18.30
CA ILE A 155 2.05 -5.48 -17.34
C ILE A 155 2.13 -7.01 -17.38
N LEU A 156 0.99 -7.69 -17.46
CA LEU A 156 0.97 -9.16 -17.61
C LEU A 156 1.69 -9.60 -18.88
N LEU A 157 1.45 -8.92 -20.01
CA LEU A 157 2.14 -9.20 -21.27
C LEU A 157 3.65 -8.96 -21.13
N LEU A 158 4.06 -7.84 -20.52
CA LEU A 158 5.47 -7.53 -20.26
C LEU A 158 6.14 -8.64 -19.43
N VAL A 159 5.48 -9.09 -18.37
CA VAL A 159 5.96 -10.15 -17.47
C VAL A 159 6.07 -11.48 -18.22
N VAL A 160 5.05 -11.89 -18.96
CA VAL A 160 5.04 -13.16 -19.69
C VAL A 160 6.15 -13.20 -20.75
N VAL A 161 6.21 -12.17 -21.60
CA VAL A 161 7.25 -12.10 -22.65
C VAL A 161 8.65 -11.97 -22.03
N GLY A 162 8.78 -11.21 -20.94
CA GLY A 162 10.02 -11.09 -20.19
C GLY A 162 10.47 -12.40 -19.54
N ALA A 163 9.53 -13.19 -18.99
CA ALA A 163 9.82 -14.50 -18.43
C ALA A 163 10.33 -15.49 -19.51
N PHE A 164 9.77 -15.47 -20.71
CA PHE A 164 10.29 -16.28 -21.83
C PHE A 164 11.69 -15.83 -22.26
N LYS A 165 11.95 -14.53 -22.33
CA LYS A 165 13.23 -14.00 -22.80
C LYS A 165 14.34 -14.11 -21.78
N TYR A 166 14.06 -13.79 -20.50
CA TYR A 166 15.06 -13.68 -19.45
C TYR A 166 15.01 -14.81 -18.43
N GLY A 167 14.02 -15.70 -18.47
CA GLY A 167 13.79 -16.73 -17.44
C GLY A 167 14.96 -17.67 -17.16
N HIS A 168 15.84 -17.86 -18.13
CA HIS A 168 17.06 -18.68 -18.01
C HIS A 168 18.28 -17.89 -17.54
N ALA A 169 18.19 -16.57 -17.39
CA ALA A 169 19.30 -15.78 -16.90
C ALA A 169 19.58 -16.07 -15.41
N ASP A 170 20.85 -15.97 -15.02
CA ASP A 170 21.24 -16.14 -13.63
C ASP A 170 20.65 -15.03 -12.75
N SER A 171 20.26 -15.40 -11.53
CA SER A 171 19.89 -14.42 -10.52
C SER A 171 21.15 -13.73 -10.02
N GLY A 172 21.08 -12.41 -9.82
CA GLY A 172 22.17 -11.64 -9.22
C GLY A 172 22.45 -12.05 -7.78
N LYS A 173 23.50 -11.48 -7.19
CA LYS A 173 23.80 -11.67 -5.77
C LYS A 173 22.75 -10.93 -4.92
N ALA A 174 22.31 -11.54 -3.83
CA ALA A 174 21.44 -10.90 -2.87
C ALA A 174 22.15 -9.71 -2.19
N SER A 175 21.44 -8.61 -1.99
CA SER A 175 21.94 -7.48 -1.19
C SER A 175 22.08 -7.86 0.29
N ALA A 176 22.86 -7.09 1.06
CA ALA A 176 23.14 -7.39 2.47
C ALA A 176 21.87 -7.58 3.32
N GLU A 177 20.85 -6.82 3.07
CA GLU A 177 19.52 -6.92 3.72
C GLU A 177 18.88 -8.29 3.48
N TYR A 178 18.86 -8.75 2.22
CA TYR A 178 18.26 -10.04 1.85
C TYR A 178 19.15 -11.25 2.15
N VAL A 179 20.46 -11.04 2.37
CA VAL A 179 21.34 -12.07 2.94
C VAL A 179 21.05 -12.23 4.43
N ALA A 180 20.87 -11.14 5.16
CA ALA A 180 20.57 -11.18 6.60
C ALA A 180 19.18 -11.79 6.88
N SER A 181 18.15 -11.36 6.17
CA SER A 181 16.78 -11.86 6.31
C SER A 181 15.97 -11.63 5.03
N ALA A 182 15.96 -12.62 4.14
CA ALA A 182 15.24 -12.50 2.88
C ALA A 182 13.72 -12.35 3.08
N PHE A 183 13.14 -13.12 4.01
CA PHE A 183 11.72 -13.04 4.34
C PHE A 183 11.37 -11.69 4.98
N GLY A 184 12.17 -11.22 5.95
CA GLY A 184 11.97 -9.92 6.61
C GLY A 184 12.12 -8.75 5.64
N GLY A 185 13.13 -8.76 4.78
CA GLY A 185 13.29 -7.77 3.70
C GLY A 185 12.08 -7.76 2.76
N GLY A 186 11.53 -8.94 2.45
CA GLY A 186 10.28 -9.08 1.70
C GLY A 186 9.08 -8.44 2.41
N ILE A 187 8.90 -8.68 3.72
CA ILE A 187 7.85 -8.05 4.53
C ILE A 187 7.97 -6.52 4.47
N LEU A 188 9.17 -5.99 4.67
CA LEU A 188 9.43 -4.54 4.66
C LEU A 188 9.18 -3.93 3.26
N ALA A 189 9.61 -4.62 2.21
CA ALA A 189 9.36 -4.21 0.85
C ALA A 189 7.84 -4.18 0.52
N GLY A 190 7.06 -5.13 1.06
CA GLY A 190 5.61 -5.13 0.92
C GLY A 190 4.93 -3.98 1.69
N TYR A 191 5.45 -3.55 2.84
CA TYR A 191 4.96 -2.34 3.52
C TYR A 191 5.08 -1.10 2.62
N ASN A 192 6.12 -1.03 1.81
CA ASN A 192 6.32 0.08 0.90
C ASN A 192 5.28 0.19 -0.22
N THR A 193 4.46 -0.83 -0.49
CA THR A 193 3.33 -0.71 -1.43
C THR A 193 2.24 0.24 -0.90
N LEU A 194 2.13 0.42 0.42
CA LEU A 194 1.11 1.21 1.13
C LEU A 194 -0.31 0.61 1.06
N ASP A 195 -0.48 -0.58 0.50
CA ASP A 195 -1.79 -1.16 0.19
C ASP A 195 -2.62 -1.44 1.45
N ALA A 196 -2.01 -1.93 2.55
CA ALA A 196 -2.76 -2.17 3.78
C ALA A 196 -3.22 -0.88 4.46
N LEU A 197 -2.40 0.19 4.42
CA LEU A 197 -2.81 1.51 4.92
C LEU A 197 -3.93 2.09 4.04
N ALA A 198 -3.80 1.99 2.72
CA ALA A 198 -4.84 2.40 1.78
C ALA A 198 -6.14 1.61 1.99
N SER A 199 -6.06 0.31 2.36
CA SER A 199 -7.21 -0.53 2.66
C SER A 199 -8.04 -0.02 3.84
N VAL A 200 -7.40 0.55 4.87
CA VAL A 200 -8.12 1.20 5.99
C VAL A 200 -8.94 2.38 5.50
N ALA A 201 -8.39 3.20 4.60
CA ALA A 201 -9.08 4.36 4.05
C ALA A 201 -10.15 3.97 3.02
N PHE A 202 -9.86 2.99 2.15
CA PHE A 202 -10.73 2.63 1.03
C PHE A 202 -11.79 1.56 1.37
N CYS A 203 -11.79 1.00 2.59
CA CYS A 203 -12.80 0.02 2.97
C CYS A 203 -14.24 0.57 2.86
N LEU A 204 -14.44 1.86 3.13
CA LEU A 204 -15.75 2.50 2.96
C LEU A 204 -16.16 2.57 1.48
N VAL A 205 -15.22 2.90 0.59
CA VAL A 205 -15.47 2.91 -0.87
C VAL A 205 -15.82 1.51 -1.36
N ALA A 206 -15.13 0.49 -0.86
CA ALA A 206 -15.42 -0.91 -1.16
C ALA A 206 -16.84 -1.29 -0.67
N THR A 207 -17.20 -0.89 0.54
CA THR A 207 -18.53 -1.11 1.11
C THR A 207 -19.61 -0.45 0.28
N GLU A 208 -19.45 0.82 -0.10
CA GLU A 208 -20.40 1.55 -0.96
C GLU A 208 -20.54 0.90 -2.35
N THR A 209 -19.42 0.43 -2.92
CA THR A 209 -19.45 -0.30 -4.19
C THR A 209 -20.25 -1.60 -4.07
N LEU A 210 -20.08 -2.33 -2.95
CA LEU A 210 -20.83 -3.55 -2.67
C LEU A 210 -22.34 -3.27 -2.46
N LYS A 211 -22.67 -2.18 -1.77
CA LYS A 211 -24.08 -1.77 -1.57
C LYS A 211 -24.85 -1.61 -2.89
N GLN A 212 -24.21 -1.09 -3.95
CA GLN A 212 -24.84 -0.89 -5.26
C GLN A 212 -25.34 -2.20 -5.90
N PHE A 213 -24.87 -3.37 -5.46
CA PHE A 213 -25.33 -4.64 -6.01
C PHE A 213 -26.60 -5.20 -5.37
N GLY A 214 -27.02 -4.66 -4.21
CA GLY A 214 -28.11 -5.19 -3.42
C GLY A 214 -27.84 -6.63 -2.95
N PHE A 215 -28.11 -6.96 -1.70
CA PHE A 215 -27.92 -8.30 -1.16
C PHE A 215 -29.19 -8.74 -0.42
N SER A 216 -29.69 -9.94 -0.74
CA SER A 216 -30.89 -10.50 -0.13
C SER A 216 -30.61 -11.19 1.22
N SER A 217 -29.34 -11.48 1.52
CA SER A 217 -28.98 -12.15 2.77
C SER A 217 -27.51 -11.93 3.16
N LYS A 218 -27.23 -12.02 4.47
CA LYS A 218 -25.88 -11.98 5.01
C LYS A 218 -24.96 -13.07 4.41
N LYS A 219 -25.50 -14.25 4.12
CA LYS A 219 -24.75 -15.34 3.48
C LYS A 219 -24.31 -14.96 2.07
N GLU A 220 -25.18 -14.31 1.31
CA GLU A 220 -24.85 -13.82 -0.04
C GLU A 220 -23.76 -12.76 0.01
N TYR A 221 -23.86 -11.79 0.90
CA TYR A 221 -22.86 -10.76 1.13
C TYR A 221 -21.48 -11.36 1.48
N LEU A 222 -21.42 -12.23 2.51
CA LEU A 222 -20.19 -12.87 2.94
C LEU A 222 -19.55 -13.72 1.83
N SER A 223 -20.36 -14.50 1.10
CA SER A 223 -19.86 -15.28 -0.04
C SER A 223 -19.27 -14.38 -1.13
N THR A 224 -19.92 -13.25 -1.41
CA THR A 224 -19.42 -12.29 -2.40
C THR A 224 -18.11 -11.65 -1.95
N ILE A 225 -17.98 -11.27 -0.69
CA ILE A 225 -16.74 -10.71 -0.12
C ILE A 225 -15.57 -11.71 -0.22
N TRP A 226 -15.81 -12.99 0.06
CA TRP A 226 -14.76 -14.02 -0.11
C TRP A 226 -14.30 -14.13 -1.56
N VAL A 227 -15.22 -14.12 -2.51
CA VAL A 227 -14.86 -14.12 -3.95
C VAL A 227 -14.06 -12.86 -4.31
N VAL A 228 -14.48 -11.69 -3.83
CA VAL A 228 -13.74 -10.41 -4.00
C VAL A 228 -12.31 -10.56 -3.47
N GLY A 229 -12.15 -11.03 -2.25
CA GLY A 229 -10.83 -11.21 -1.63
C GLY A 229 -9.94 -12.16 -2.41
N ILE A 230 -10.45 -13.33 -2.82
CA ILE A 230 -9.69 -14.31 -3.59
C ILE A 230 -9.28 -13.73 -4.95
N VAL A 231 -10.20 -13.13 -5.69
CA VAL A 231 -9.91 -12.58 -7.04
C VAL A 231 -8.87 -11.46 -6.95
N THR A 232 -9.04 -10.54 -6.00
CA THR A 232 -8.09 -9.43 -5.82
C THR A 232 -6.72 -9.94 -5.39
N SER A 233 -6.66 -10.90 -4.44
CA SER A 233 -5.39 -11.50 -3.99
C SER A 233 -4.67 -12.22 -5.10
N LEU A 234 -5.38 -13.01 -5.92
CA LEU A 234 -4.78 -13.71 -7.05
C LEU A 234 -4.25 -12.73 -8.10
N ALA A 235 -5.02 -11.69 -8.44
CA ALA A 235 -4.58 -10.69 -9.41
C ALA A 235 -3.29 -9.99 -8.96
N PHE A 236 -3.23 -9.54 -7.71
CA PHE A 236 -2.01 -8.93 -7.14
C PHE A 236 -0.85 -9.92 -7.07
N SER A 237 -1.08 -11.14 -6.57
CA SER A 237 -0.01 -12.13 -6.41
C SER A 237 0.60 -12.53 -7.76
N ILE A 238 -0.20 -12.71 -8.80
CA ILE A 238 0.28 -13.03 -10.14
C ILE A 238 1.16 -11.90 -10.68
N LEU A 239 0.70 -10.64 -10.57
CA LEU A 239 1.47 -9.50 -11.07
C LEU A 239 2.73 -9.25 -10.24
N TYR A 240 2.65 -9.35 -8.92
CA TYR A 240 3.80 -9.15 -8.04
C TYR A 240 4.87 -10.22 -8.23
N LEU A 241 4.46 -11.48 -8.28
CA LEU A 241 5.38 -12.59 -8.58
C LEU A 241 6.04 -12.40 -9.95
N GLY A 242 5.25 -12.04 -10.95
CA GLY A 242 5.75 -11.85 -12.31
C GLY A 242 6.69 -10.65 -12.44
N LEU A 243 6.34 -9.51 -11.87
CA LEU A 243 7.20 -8.31 -11.86
C LEU A 243 8.49 -8.54 -11.05
N ALA A 244 8.41 -9.21 -9.91
CA ALA A 244 9.57 -9.56 -9.10
C ALA A 244 10.46 -10.57 -9.84
N PHE A 245 9.88 -11.57 -10.51
CA PHE A 245 10.63 -12.52 -11.34
C PHE A 245 11.33 -11.80 -12.49
N LEU A 246 10.64 -10.89 -13.17
CA LEU A 246 11.25 -10.06 -14.21
C LEU A 246 12.45 -9.27 -13.63
N GLY A 247 12.29 -8.62 -12.47
CA GLY A 247 13.38 -7.90 -11.80
C GLY A 247 14.56 -8.80 -11.43
N ASN A 248 14.29 -10.01 -10.97
CA ASN A 248 15.31 -10.99 -10.58
C ASN A 248 16.14 -11.51 -11.75
N LYS A 249 15.54 -11.63 -12.93
CA LYS A 249 16.14 -12.21 -14.13
C LYS A 249 16.61 -11.20 -15.17
N PHE A 250 16.21 -9.93 -15.04
CA PHE A 250 16.59 -8.89 -15.97
C PHE A 250 18.08 -8.52 -15.85
N PRO A 251 18.86 -8.53 -16.95
CA PRO A 251 20.28 -8.21 -16.91
C PRO A 251 20.48 -6.70 -16.69
N ILE A 252 20.96 -6.33 -15.49
CA ILE A 252 21.24 -4.95 -15.12
C ILE A 252 22.75 -4.69 -15.19
N PRO A 253 23.22 -3.64 -15.89
CA PRO A 253 24.62 -3.25 -15.89
C PRO A 253 25.14 -2.95 -14.48
N SER A 254 26.39 -3.35 -14.19
CA SER A 254 27.01 -3.13 -12.87
C SER A 254 27.07 -1.65 -12.47
N ALA A 255 27.27 -0.75 -13.42
CA ALA A 255 27.22 0.68 -13.18
C ALA A 255 25.86 1.17 -12.66
N VAL A 256 24.76 0.62 -13.20
CA VAL A 256 23.39 0.92 -12.72
C VAL A 256 23.16 0.32 -11.35
N LEU A 257 23.65 -0.92 -11.09
CA LEU A 257 23.51 -1.55 -9.76
C LEU A 257 24.24 -0.73 -8.68
N ALA A 258 25.42 -0.19 -8.99
CA ALA A 258 26.23 0.60 -8.08
C ALA A 258 25.68 2.02 -7.81
N ASP A 259 24.87 2.56 -8.70
CA ASP A 259 24.37 3.93 -8.58
C ASP A 259 23.14 4.00 -7.65
N PRO A 260 23.26 4.59 -6.44
CA PRO A 260 22.15 4.68 -5.50
C PRO A 260 21.05 5.66 -5.94
N THR A 261 21.32 6.53 -6.90
CA THR A 261 20.33 7.51 -7.39
C THR A 261 19.28 6.88 -8.30
N ILE A 262 19.62 5.77 -8.97
CA ILE A 262 18.71 5.06 -9.88
C ILE A 262 17.81 4.11 -9.10
N ASN A 263 16.50 4.28 -9.24
CA ASN A 263 15.54 3.29 -8.73
C ASN A 263 15.55 2.04 -9.61
N LYS A 264 15.96 0.90 -9.04
CA LYS A 264 16.16 -0.35 -9.81
C LYS A 264 14.85 -0.91 -10.37
N GLY A 265 13.75 -0.77 -9.64
CA GLY A 265 12.43 -1.21 -10.10
C GLY A 265 11.93 -0.40 -11.30
N ALA A 266 12.04 0.92 -11.21
CA ALA A 266 11.70 1.81 -12.32
C ALA A 266 12.58 1.55 -13.55
N TYR A 267 13.89 1.34 -13.34
CA TYR A 267 14.83 1.00 -14.39
C TYR A 267 14.45 -0.30 -15.12
N VAL A 268 14.19 -1.37 -14.37
CA VAL A 268 13.79 -2.66 -14.95
C VAL A 268 12.55 -2.53 -15.81
N LEU A 269 11.51 -1.87 -15.31
CA LEU A 269 10.26 -1.69 -16.06
C LEU A 269 10.49 -0.94 -17.39
N ALA A 270 11.18 0.19 -17.33
CA ALA A 270 11.42 1.02 -18.50
C ALA A 270 12.30 0.29 -19.54
N GLN A 271 13.39 -0.34 -19.10
CA GLN A 271 14.32 -1.01 -19.99
C GLN A 271 13.77 -2.35 -20.52
N ALA A 272 13.07 -3.12 -19.70
CA ALA A 272 12.43 -4.35 -20.17
C ALA A 272 11.37 -4.04 -21.23
N SER A 273 10.53 -3.03 -21.01
CA SER A 273 9.55 -2.62 -22.02
C SER A 273 10.19 -2.20 -23.34
N TYR A 274 11.28 -1.45 -23.27
CA TYR A 274 12.04 -1.05 -24.47
C TYR A 274 12.71 -2.26 -25.17
N GLN A 275 13.37 -3.14 -24.43
CA GLN A 275 14.08 -4.29 -25.00
C GLN A 275 13.14 -5.37 -25.55
N LEU A 276 11.90 -5.48 -25.05
CA LEU A 276 10.92 -6.45 -25.49
C LEU A 276 10.03 -5.95 -26.62
N PHE A 277 9.66 -4.66 -26.60
CA PHE A 277 8.66 -4.10 -27.51
C PHE A 277 9.16 -2.86 -28.29
N GLY A 278 10.44 -2.51 -28.17
CA GLY A 278 11.04 -1.36 -28.83
C GLY A 278 10.49 -0.02 -28.34
N SER A 279 10.63 1.00 -29.17
CA SER A 279 10.18 2.37 -28.85
C SER A 279 8.67 2.46 -28.60
N PHE A 280 7.87 1.65 -29.29
CA PHE A 280 6.43 1.61 -29.07
C PHE A 280 6.09 1.13 -27.65
N GLY A 281 6.68 0.02 -27.19
CA GLY A 281 6.47 -0.49 -25.83
C GLY A 281 6.86 0.50 -24.76
N ARG A 282 8.01 1.16 -24.94
CA ARG A 282 8.47 2.21 -24.02
C ARG A 282 7.47 3.37 -23.95
N LEU A 283 7.05 3.92 -25.09
CA LEU A 283 6.09 5.00 -25.12
C LEU A 283 4.73 4.61 -24.52
N PHE A 284 4.24 3.42 -24.86
CA PHE A 284 2.98 2.92 -24.34
C PHE A 284 3.02 2.70 -22.82
N LEU A 285 4.08 2.08 -22.30
CA LEU A 285 4.29 1.96 -20.85
C LEU A 285 4.34 3.34 -20.18
N SER A 286 5.08 4.28 -20.76
CA SER A 286 5.20 5.67 -20.26
C SER A 286 3.84 6.33 -20.10
N VAL A 287 3.04 6.33 -21.14
CA VAL A 287 1.69 6.92 -21.12
C VAL A 287 0.80 6.24 -20.08
N MET A 288 0.80 4.91 -20.04
CA MET A 288 -0.03 4.15 -19.12
C MET A 288 0.37 4.35 -17.66
N VAL A 289 1.66 4.40 -17.34
CA VAL A 289 2.15 4.67 -15.98
C VAL A 289 1.77 6.09 -15.54
N VAL A 290 1.99 7.09 -16.39
CA VAL A 290 1.63 8.48 -16.09
C VAL A 290 0.12 8.59 -15.81
N LEU A 291 -0.73 8.03 -16.67
CA LEU A 291 -2.18 8.09 -16.51
C LEU A 291 -2.67 7.36 -15.26
N THR A 292 -2.14 6.16 -14.98
CA THR A 292 -2.52 5.37 -13.79
C THR A 292 -2.09 6.08 -12.51
N CYS A 293 -0.87 6.59 -12.45
CA CYS A 293 -0.40 7.37 -11.32
C CYS A 293 -1.18 8.68 -11.14
N PHE A 294 -1.53 9.33 -12.25
CA PHE A 294 -2.31 10.56 -12.24
C PHE A 294 -3.71 10.36 -11.65
N THR A 295 -4.43 9.31 -12.07
CA THR A 295 -5.74 8.99 -11.52
C THR A 295 -5.67 8.66 -10.03
N THR A 296 -4.65 7.92 -9.62
CA THR A 296 -4.38 7.62 -8.20
C THR A 296 -4.11 8.90 -7.40
N THR A 297 -3.31 9.81 -7.94
CA THR A 297 -3.01 11.11 -7.29
C THR A 297 -4.26 11.91 -7.03
N VAL A 298 -5.11 12.07 -8.05
CA VAL A 298 -6.37 12.82 -7.91
C VAL A 298 -7.27 12.15 -6.87
N GLY A 299 -7.43 10.83 -6.92
CA GLY A 299 -8.21 10.09 -5.94
C GLY A 299 -7.72 10.25 -4.51
N LEU A 300 -6.40 10.21 -4.30
CA LEU A 300 -5.79 10.41 -2.98
C LEU A 300 -5.94 11.85 -2.49
N ILE A 301 -5.74 12.87 -3.33
CA ILE A 301 -5.94 14.27 -2.97
C ILE A 301 -7.39 14.48 -2.51
N VAL A 302 -8.37 13.95 -3.26
CA VAL A 302 -9.79 14.04 -2.90
C VAL A 302 -10.05 13.35 -1.57
N ALA A 303 -9.67 12.08 -1.42
CA ALA A 303 -9.96 11.29 -0.22
C ALA A 303 -9.36 11.90 1.05
N VAL A 304 -8.11 12.39 0.98
CA VAL A 304 -7.45 13.02 2.14
C VAL A 304 -8.11 14.38 2.45
N SER A 305 -8.41 15.19 1.43
CA SER A 305 -9.07 16.49 1.62
C SER A 305 -10.47 16.35 2.22
N GLU A 306 -11.24 15.35 1.78
CA GLU A 306 -12.56 15.04 2.35
C GLU A 306 -12.46 14.57 3.80
N PHE A 307 -11.51 13.69 4.12
CA PHE A 307 -11.29 13.24 5.49
C PHE A 307 -10.99 14.42 6.42
N PHE A 308 -10.06 15.31 6.03
CA PHE A 308 -9.68 16.45 6.86
C PHE A 308 -10.81 17.49 6.96
N ALA A 309 -11.51 17.80 5.87
CA ALA A 309 -12.64 18.73 5.88
C ALA A 309 -13.81 18.22 6.76
N LYS A 310 -14.01 16.89 6.81
CA LYS A 310 -15.04 16.26 7.65
C LYS A 310 -14.71 16.36 9.15
N HIS A 311 -13.44 16.17 9.52
CA HIS A 311 -13.03 16.06 10.93
C HIS A 311 -12.51 17.39 11.50
N PHE A 312 -11.95 18.25 10.67
CA PHE A 312 -11.36 19.54 11.08
C PHE A 312 -12.04 20.68 10.30
N LYS A 313 -13.09 21.24 10.90
CA LYS A 313 -13.93 22.29 10.29
C LYS A 313 -13.25 23.67 10.18
N ALA A 314 -11.99 23.79 10.63
CA ALA A 314 -11.24 25.04 10.55
C ALA A 314 -10.96 25.50 9.11
N LEU A 315 -10.78 24.54 8.19
CA LEU A 315 -10.50 24.82 6.79
C LEU A 315 -11.53 24.11 5.89
N SER A 316 -11.82 24.73 4.74
CA SER A 316 -12.69 24.13 3.75
C SER A 316 -12.00 23.01 2.95
N TYR A 317 -12.76 22.12 2.31
CA TYR A 317 -12.27 21.12 1.39
C TYR A 317 -11.28 21.69 0.35
N LYS A 318 -11.62 22.84 -0.24
CA LYS A 318 -10.80 23.51 -1.25
C LYS A 318 -9.43 23.94 -0.71
N VAL A 319 -9.39 24.42 0.53
CA VAL A 319 -8.13 24.82 1.16
C VAL A 319 -7.26 23.61 1.47
N TYR A 320 -7.86 22.50 1.96
CA TYR A 320 -7.12 21.25 2.15
C TYR A 320 -6.58 20.71 0.82
N THR A 321 -7.35 20.76 -0.25
CA THR A 321 -6.93 20.35 -1.60
C THR A 321 -5.71 21.14 -2.06
N ILE A 322 -5.70 22.49 -1.88
CA ILE A 322 -4.54 23.33 -2.19
C ILE A 322 -3.34 22.91 -1.34
N LEU A 323 -3.51 22.82 -0.02
CA LEU A 323 -2.45 22.50 0.91
C LEU A 323 -1.77 21.16 0.58
N PHE A 324 -2.57 20.10 0.41
CA PHE A 324 -2.05 18.76 0.17
C PHE A 324 -1.43 18.60 -1.21
N THR A 325 -1.93 19.31 -2.21
CA THR A 325 -1.31 19.36 -3.53
C THR A 325 0.06 20.04 -3.48
N LEU A 326 0.16 21.18 -2.79
CA LEU A 326 1.42 21.91 -2.63
C LEU A 326 2.46 21.08 -1.85
N VAL A 327 2.07 20.49 -0.71
CA VAL A 327 2.97 19.63 0.07
C VAL A 327 3.45 18.45 -0.78
N GLY A 328 2.54 17.77 -1.50
CA GLY A 328 2.90 16.68 -2.39
C GLY A 328 3.87 17.11 -3.50
N PHE A 329 3.66 18.29 -4.09
CA PHE A 329 4.56 18.85 -5.11
C PHE A 329 5.97 19.09 -4.55
N PHE A 330 6.10 19.75 -3.40
CA PHE A 330 7.40 20.02 -2.80
C PHE A 330 8.14 18.73 -2.45
N ILE A 331 7.45 17.75 -1.85
CA ILE A 331 8.05 16.46 -1.49
C ILE A 331 8.45 15.66 -2.74
N ALA A 332 7.66 15.67 -3.82
CA ALA A 332 8.00 14.98 -5.06
C ALA A 332 9.32 15.47 -5.65
N ASN A 333 9.63 16.76 -5.49
CA ASN A 333 10.89 17.34 -5.99
C ASN A 333 12.14 16.92 -5.20
N LEU A 334 11.99 16.16 -4.09
CA LEU A 334 13.10 15.49 -3.42
C LEU A 334 13.59 14.23 -4.18
N GLY A 335 12.82 13.76 -5.16
CA GLY A 335 13.11 12.55 -5.94
C GLY A 335 12.58 11.26 -5.30
N LEU A 336 12.41 10.22 -6.14
CA LEU A 336 11.75 8.98 -5.76
C LEU A 336 12.44 8.25 -4.60
N ASN A 337 13.76 8.06 -4.68
CA ASN A 337 14.50 7.32 -3.66
C ASN A 337 14.47 8.03 -2.30
N THR A 338 14.49 9.36 -2.27
CA THR A 338 14.37 10.16 -1.05
C THR A 338 12.99 10.01 -0.42
N VAL A 339 11.93 10.10 -1.23
CA VAL A 339 10.55 9.91 -0.76
C VAL A 339 10.37 8.49 -0.18
N ILE A 340 10.93 7.47 -0.81
CA ILE A 340 10.90 6.09 -0.30
C ILE A 340 11.66 6.01 1.03
N ALA A 341 12.88 6.54 1.11
CA ALA A 341 13.70 6.48 2.32
C ALA A 341 13.02 7.13 3.54
N PHE A 342 12.36 8.28 3.35
CA PHE A 342 11.61 8.94 4.42
C PHE A 342 10.32 8.20 4.80
N SER A 343 9.74 7.43 3.89
CA SER A 343 8.53 6.66 4.21
C SER A 343 8.81 5.45 5.10
N VAL A 344 9.96 4.79 4.96
CA VAL A 344 10.27 3.53 5.66
C VAL A 344 10.11 3.62 7.18
N PRO A 345 10.66 4.61 7.91
CA PRO A 345 10.49 4.72 9.35
C PRO A 345 9.02 4.85 9.77
N VAL A 346 8.24 5.64 9.03
CA VAL A 346 6.81 5.84 9.31
C VAL A 346 6.03 4.55 9.05
N LEU A 347 6.37 3.82 8.02
CA LEU A 347 5.72 2.54 7.70
C LEU A 347 6.07 1.46 8.73
N THR A 348 7.32 1.40 9.18
CA THR A 348 7.74 0.50 10.26
C THR A 348 6.97 0.74 11.56
N LEU A 349 6.54 1.99 11.82
CA LEU A 349 5.68 2.32 12.94
C LEU A 349 4.21 1.94 12.69
N LEU A 350 3.65 2.30 11.53
CA LEU A 350 2.20 2.20 11.26
C LEU A 350 1.73 0.78 10.94
N TYR A 351 2.52 0.00 10.19
CA TYR A 351 2.10 -1.32 9.74
C TYR A 351 1.84 -2.31 10.88
N PRO A 352 2.71 -2.44 11.91
CA PRO A 352 2.41 -3.27 13.07
C PRO A 352 1.09 -2.89 13.75
N ILE A 353 0.81 -1.59 13.88
CA ILE A 353 -0.43 -1.11 14.48
C ILE A 353 -1.65 -1.53 13.64
N VAL A 354 -1.58 -1.37 12.31
CA VAL A 354 -2.67 -1.82 11.41
C VAL A 354 -2.88 -3.32 11.48
N ILE A 355 -1.81 -4.11 11.46
CA ILE A 355 -1.89 -5.57 11.55
C ILE A 355 -2.61 -5.97 12.84
N VAL A 356 -2.18 -5.40 13.95
CA VAL A 356 -2.74 -5.74 15.27
C VAL A 356 -4.16 -5.23 15.44
N LEU A 357 -4.50 -4.06 14.88
CA LEU A 357 -5.90 -3.58 14.81
C LEU A 357 -6.80 -4.57 14.07
N VAL A 358 -6.37 -5.05 12.90
CA VAL A 358 -7.11 -6.02 12.11
C VAL A 358 -7.30 -7.33 12.89
N ILE A 359 -6.24 -7.83 13.53
CA ILE A 359 -6.29 -9.03 14.39
C ILE A 359 -7.26 -8.84 15.55
N ILE A 360 -7.17 -7.72 16.28
CA ILE A 360 -8.05 -7.41 17.40
C ILE A 360 -9.52 -7.34 16.95
N ILE A 361 -9.81 -6.68 15.83
CA ILE A 361 -11.19 -6.58 15.32
C ILE A 361 -11.74 -7.96 15.00
N LEU A 362 -10.96 -8.81 14.31
CA LEU A 362 -11.37 -10.18 13.97
C LEU A 362 -11.60 -11.04 15.21
N LEU A 363 -10.63 -11.04 16.13
CA LEU A 363 -10.74 -11.82 17.38
C LEU A 363 -11.89 -11.33 18.25
N ASN A 364 -12.11 -10.02 18.32
CA ASN A 364 -13.20 -9.48 19.15
C ASN A 364 -14.59 -9.74 18.55
N LYS A 365 -14.72 -9.94 17.24
CA LYS A 365 -15.96 -10.42 16.63
C LYS A 365 -16.26 -11.90 16.98
N ALA A 366 -15.21 -12.71 17.10
CA ALA A 366 -15.33 -14.13 17.45
C ALA A 366 -15.46 -14.33 18.97
N PHE A 367 -14.65 -13.62 19.76
CA PHE A 367 -14.50 -13.79 21.20
C PHE A 367 -14.73 -12.47 21.94
N ALA A 368 -15.21 -12.52 23.16
CA ALA A 368 -15.25 -11.37 24.05
C ALA A 368 -13.83 -11.08 24.57
N LEU A 369 -13.30 -9.91 24.31
CA LEU A 369 -11.98 -9.44 24.75
C LEU A 369 -12.09 -8.26 25.71
N SER A 370 -11.15 -8.16 26.65
CA SER A 370 -11.05 -7.01 27.56
C SER A 370 -10.70 -5.72 26.81
N LYS A 371 -11.45 -4.64 27.04
CA LYS A 371 -11.17 -3.33 26.47
C LYS A 371 -9.80 -2.80 26.90
N LYS A 372 -9.44 -2.95 28.18
CA LYS A 372 -8.12 -2.57 28.70
C LYS A 372 -7.00 -3.41 28.09
N GLY A 373 -7.25 -4.73 27.93
CA GLY A 373 -6.29 -5.62 27.31
C GLY A 373 -6.03 -5.30 25.82
N MET A 374 -7.09 -4.99 25.05
CA MET A 374 -6.95 -4.53 23.65
C MET A 374 -6.14 -3.23 23.56
N SER A 375 -6.43 -2.25 24.45
CA SER A 375 -5.69 -0.99 24.50
C SER A 375 -4.22 -1.19 24.90
N LEU A 376 -3.94 -2.09 25.84
CA LEU A 376 -2.58 -2.45 26.24
C LEU A 376 -1.82 -3.10 25.07
N THR A 377 -2.48 -3.99 24.31
CA THR A 377 -1.87 -4.62 23.13
C THR A 377 -1.39 -3.57 22.12
N ILE A 378 -2.25 -2.61 21.77
CA ILE A 378 -1.88 -1.52 20.85
C ILE A 378 -0.76 -0.66 21.44
N ALA A 379 -0.80 -0.34 22.73
CA ALA A 379 0.26 0.45 23.38
C ALA A 379 1.61 -0.28 23.33
N LEU A 380 1.65 -1.56 23.67
CA LEU A 380 2.88 -2.39 23.61
C LEU A 380 3.46 -2.42 22.19
N VAL A 381 2.62 -2.66 21.20
CA VAL A 381 3.04 -2.68 19.78
C VAL A 381 3.55 -1.31 19.33
N THR A 382 2.83 -0.23 19.67
CA THR A 382 3.26 1.13 19.33
C THR A 382 4.62 1.47 19.93
N VAL A 383 4.82 1.16 21.21
CA VAL A 383 6.08 1.40 21.91
C VAL A 383 7.22 0.57 21.29
N THR A 384 6.98 -0.71 21.02
CA THR A 384 8.00 -1.58 20.39
C THR A 384 8.37 -1.06 18.99
N SER A 385 7.38 -0.75 18.16
CA SER A 385 7.62 -0.24 16.81
C SER A 385 8.32 1.13 16.83
N PHE A 386 8.02 1.99 17.83
CA PHE A 386 8.75 3.24 18.02
C PHE A 386 10.23 3.00 18.32
N PHE A 387 10.54 2.05 19.20
CA PHE A 387 11.94 1.70 19.51
C PHE A 387 12.64 1.04 18.32
N GLU A 388 11.95 0.24 17.49
CA GLU A 388 12.51 -0.33 16.25
C GLU A 388 12.87 0.80 15.25
N VAL A 389 11.99 1.78 15.05
CA VAL A 389 12.28 2.95 14.22
C VAL A 389 13.48 3.72 14.76
N PHE A 390 13.52 3.98 16.07
CA PHE A 390 14.61 4.70 16.70
C PHE A 390 15.93 3.96 16.59
N ALA A 391 15.92 2.64 16.77
CA ALA A 391 17.10 1.77 16.58
C ALA A 391 17.61 1.80 15.13
N GLY A 392 16.72 1.80 14.15
CA GLY A 392 17.05 1.92 12.72
C GLY A 392 17.68 3.28 12.36
N LEU A 393 17.17 4.37 12.95
CA LEU A 393 17.70 5.72 12.72
C LEU A 393 19.03 5.97 13.45
N LEU A 394 19.24 5.35 14.62
CA LEU A 394 20.40 5.53 15.49
C LEU A 394 21.04 4.19 15.86
N PRO A 395 21.66 3.47 14.89
CA PRO A 395 22.11 2.09 15.07
C PRO A 395 23.29 1.90 16.07
N LYS A 396 23.96 3.00 16.45
CA LYS A 396 25.09 2.97 17.40
C LYS A 396 24.69 3.25 18.85
N THR A 397 23.41 3.24 19.17
CA THR A 397 22.91 3.53 20.53
C THR A 397 22.69 2.26 21.35
N ALA A 398 22.69 2.40 22.70
CA ALA A 398 22.30 1.32 23.60
C ALA A 398 20.89 0.79 23.33
N ILE A 399 19.98 1.65 22.87
CA ILE A 399 18.62 1.27 22.48
C ILE A 399 18.66 0.31 21.29
N ALA A 400 19.48 0.56 20.29
CA ALA A 400 19.62 -0.32 19.14
C ALA A 400 20.12 -1.72 19.54
N SER A 401 21.07 -1.79 20.49
CA SER A 401 21.55 -3.07 21.01
C SER A 401 20.48 -3.83 21.80
N LEU A 402 19.61 -3.13 22.55
CA LEU A 402 18.49 -3.74 23.27
C LEU A 402 17.42 -4.25 22.29
N VAL A 403 17.07 -3.45 21.28
CA VAL A 403 16.09 -3.82 20.25
C VAL A 403 16.56 -5.03 19.44
N ALA A 404 17.85 -5.16 19.17
CA ALA A 404 18.43 -6.32 18.47
C ALA A 404 18.19 -7.66 19.19
N HIS A 405 17.94 -7.65 20.52
CA HIS A 405 17.61 -8.85 21.30
C HIS A 405 16.11 -9.19 21.29
N ILE A 406 15.26 -8.33 20.74
CA ILE A 406 13.82 -8.62 20.62
C ILE A 406 13.62 -9.79 19.63
N PRO A 407 12.91 -10.85 20.01
CA PRO A 407 12.62 -11.96 19.10
C PRO A 407 11.99 -11.46 17.79
N PHE A 408 12.42 -12.02 16.68
CA PHE A 408 11.99 -11.68 15.31
C PHE A 408 12.38 -10.27 14.81
N HIS A 409 13.16 -9.49 15.57
CA HIS A 409 13.65 -8.18 15.12
C HIS A 409 14.38 -8.26 13.77
N ALA A 410 15.25 -9.26 13.59
CA ALA A 410 15.97 -9.48 12.32
C ALA A 410 15.05 -9.72 11.11
N MET A 411 13.77 -10.08 11.34
CA MET A 411 12.75 -10.25 10.32
C MET A 411 11.81 -9.04 10.21
N SER A 412 12.13 -7.92 10.87
CA SER A 412 11.26 -6.74 11.00
C SER A 412 9.88 -7.06 11.63
N MET A 413 9.85 -8.04 12.51
CA MET A 413 8.64 -8.57 13.17
C MET A 413 8.75 -8.56 14.71
N GLY A 414 9.58 -7.68 15.31
CA GLY A 414 9.73 -7.57 16.75
C GLY A 414 8.45 -7.23 17.52
N TRP A 415 7.46 -6.67 16.84
CA TRP A 415 6.12 -6.39 17.37
C TRP A 415 5.27 -7.65 17.64
N VAL A 416 5.65 -8.82 17.12
CA VAL A 416 4.86 -10.07 17.23
C VAL A 416 4.76 -10.53 18.69
N LEU A 417 5.87 -10.60 19.41
CA LEU A 417 5.86 -11.05 20.81
C LEU A 417 5.03 -10.11 21.72
N PRO A 418 5.20 -8.77 21.68
CA PRO A 418 4.32 -7.83 22.38
C PRO A 418 2.85 -8.00 22.05
N THR A 419 2.51 -8.29 20.79
CA THR A 419 1.14 -8.59 20.36
C THR A 419 0.58 -9.82 21.06
N LEU A 420 1.33 -10.92 21.07
CA LEU A 420 0.89 -12.17 21.70
C LEU A 420 0.67 -12.00 23.20
N ILE A 421 1.58 -11.30 23.89
CA ILE A 421 1.47 -10.99 25.32
C ILE A 421 0.23 -10.13 25.57
N GLY A 422 0.04 -9.06 24.83
CA GLY A 422 -1.10 -8.16 24.97
C GLY A 422 -2.44 -8.86 24.70
N LEU A 423 -2.52 -9.69 23.65
CA LEU A 423 -3.72 -10.50 23.36
C LEU A 423 -4.01 -11.52 24.46
N ALA A 424 -3.00 -12.21 24.98
CA ALA A 424 -3.19 -13.13 26.11
C ALA A 424 -3.79 -12.40 27.31
N ILE A 425 -3.29 -11.20 27.63
CA ILE A 425 -3.87 -10.36 28.69
C ILE A 425 -5.30 -9.95 28.36
N ALA A 426 -5.62 -9.62 27.09
CA ALA A 426 -6.98 -9.27 26.67
C ALA A 426 -7.97 -10.43 26.81
N PHE A 427 -7.52 -11.68 26.72
CA PHE A 427 -8.34 -12.85 26.99
C PHE A 427 -8.57 -13.13 28.48
N VAL A 428 -7.67 -12.71 29.36
CA VAL A 428 -7.72 -13.01 30.79
C VAL A 428 -8.47 -11.95 31.59
N LEU A 429 -8.29 -10.65 31.26
CA LEU A 429 -8.89 -9.57 32.03
C LEU A 429 -10.43 -9.59 32.02
N PRO A 430 -11.11 -9.16 33.11
CA PRO A 430 -12.57 -9.37 33.33
C PRO A 430 -13.47 -8.39 32.57
N ASP A 431 -12.99 -7.21 32.13
CA ASP A 431 -13.77 -6.17 31.46
C ASP A 431 -14.04 -6.52 29.97
N LYS A 432 -14.60 -7.70 29.73
CA LYS A 432 -14.78 -8.25 28.39
C LYS A 432 -15.95 -7.62 27.64
N VAL A 433 -15.68 -7.23 26.41
CA VAL A 433 -16.66 -6.69 25.45
C VAL A 433 -16.63 -7.56 24.20
N LYS A 434 -17.78 -7.93 23.69
CA LYS A 434 -17.88 -8.62 22.39
C LYS A 434 -18.11 -7.56 21.30
N GLY A 435 -17.41 -7.68 20.19
CA GLY A 435 -17.58 -6.80 19.03
C GLY A 435 -18.98 -6.97 18.42
N GLU A 436 -19.49 -5.88 17.88
CA GLU A 436 -20.78 -5.87 17.19
C GLU A 436 -20.78 -6.83 15.99
N ALA A 437 -21.86 -7.58 15.85
CA ALA A 437 -22.08 -8.38 14.66
C ALA A 437 -22.32 -7.46 13.46
N PHE A 438 -21.84 -7.88 12.29
CA PHE A 438 -22.13 -7.17 11.05
C PHE A 438 -23.65 -7.15 10.80
N ASP A 439 -24.20 -5.96 10.63
CA ASP A 439 -25.61 -5.72 10.37
C ASP A 439 -25.82 -5.43 8.88
N LEU A 440 -26.72 -6.17 8.25
CA LEU A 440 -27.07 -6.02 6.84
C LEU A 440 -28.11 -4.89 6.62
N SER A 441 -28.87 -4.51 7.65
CA SER A 441 -29.92 -3.47 7.53
C SER A 441 -29.36 -2.14 7.06
N GLN A 442 -28.09 -1.84 7.34
CA GLN A 442 -27.39 -0.65 6.79
C GLN A 442 -27.34 -0.61 5.26
N PHE A 443 -27.73 -1.68 4.56
CA PHE A 443 -27.78 -1.76 3.10
C PHE A 443 -29.22 -1.63 2.56
N GLU A 444 -30.24 -1.68 3.44
CA GLU A 444 -31.65 -1.64 3.05
C GLU A 444 -32.19 -0.20 2.94
N ASP A 445 -31.60 0.76 3.65
CA ASP A 445 -32.09 2.15 3.73
C ASP A 445 -31.79 3.02 2.48
N GLN A 446 -31.31 2.45 1.37
CA GLN A 446 -30.96 3.20 0.14
C GLN A 446 -31.53 2.59 -1.17
N ALA A 447 -32.48 1.66 -1.07
CA ALA A 447 -33.14 1.06 -2.24
C ALA A 447 -34.35 1.89 -2.72
#